data_d71e4d3f24105f06d50ad86ad7a3ce92
#
_entry.id   d71e4d3f24105f06d50ad86ad7a3ce92
#
_cell.length_a   1.000
_cell.length_b   1.000
_cell.length_c   1.000
_cell.angle_alpha   90.00
_cell.angle_beta   90.00
_cell.angle_gamma   90.00
#
_symmetry.space_group_name_H-M   'P 1'
#
loop_
_entity.id
_entity.type
_entity.pdbx_description
1 polymer ?
#
loop_
_entity_poly.entity_id
_entity_poly.type
_entity_poly.pdbx_seq_one_letter_code
_entity_poly.pdbx_strand_id
1 'polypeptide(L)'
;RLTEDDSPAQITDSKLGGAFYVPEGMKAPRNLDTGDPLYLLAQLNFSQLPQLRGFPAQGLLQFFIDGEDTLYGADYDNPQSQRSWRVRYLPNVPVTALHANRVVKPAWHDDTVLPFNDPDTERRLVAQAGKQTITPTDYRFEGRLQSCVSTLNEYDHGFFREHEAEIRDSLA
;
A
#
# COMPACT_ATOMS: atom_id res chain seq x y z
N ARG A 1 -10.51 -3.72 -5.37
CA ARG A 1 -9.49 -4.57 -5.99
C ARG A 1 -8.63 -3.72 -6.91
N LEU A 2 -7.30 -3.91 -6.83
CA LEU A 2 -6.34 -3.36 -7.78
C LEU A 2 -5.93 -4.46 -8.75
N THR A 3 -5.79 -4.11 -10.04
CA THR A 3 -5.29 -4.98 -11.10
C THR A 3 -4.26 -4.23 -11.93
N GLU A 4 -3.27 -4.94 -12.44
CA GLU A 4 -2.29 -4.37 -13.37
C GLU A 4 -2.93 -4.12 -14.74
N ASP A 5 -2.44 -3.09 -15.42
CA ASP A 5 -2.83 -2.70 -16.78
C ASP A 5 -1.52 -2.50 -17.58
N ASP A 6 -1.46 -3.10 -18.76
CA ASP A 6 -0.28 -3.10 -19.63
C ASP A 6 -0.02 -1.75 -20.34
N SER A 7 -0.92 -0.77 -20.18
CA SER A 7 -0.71 0.55 -20.75
C SER A 7 0.38 1.32 -19.99
N PRO A 8 1.19 2.14 -20.68
CA PRO A 8 2.25 2.92 -20.04
C PRO A 8 1.69 3.80 -18.90
N ALA A 9 2.32 3.74 -17.73
CA ALA A 9 1.95 4.56 -16.60
C ALA A 9 2.46 6.00 -16.76
N GLN A 10 1.62 6.96 -16.41
CA GLN A 10 2.05 8.36 -16.27
C GLN A 10 2.59 8.62 -14.88
N ILE A 11 3.33 9.71 -14.70
CA ILE A 11 3.99 10.05 -13.43
C ILE A 11 3.00 10.18 -12.26
N THR A 12 1.76 10.56 -12.53
CA THR A 12 0.71 10.76 -11.53
C THR A 12 -0.30 9.61 -11.46
N ASP A 13 -0.15 8.57 -12.27
CA ASP A 13 -1.05 7.42 -12.25
C ASP A 13 -0.90 6.57 -10.98
N SER A 14 -1.94 5.83 -10.66
CA SER A 14 -1.84 4.70 -9.75
C SER A 14 -0.95 3.64 -10.38
N LYS A 15 0.12 3.22 -9.68
CA LYS A 15 1.13 2.31 -10.24
C LYS A 15 1.98 1.60 -9.19
N LEU A 16 2.67 0.55 -9.63
CA LEU A 16 3.75 -0.11 -8.92
C LEU A 16 5.09 0.34 -9.51
N GLY A 17 6.06 0.58 -8.64
CA GLY A 17 7.43 0.87 -9.03
C GLY A 17 7.61 2.14 -9.87
N GLY A 18 8.79 2.23 -10.51
CA GLY A 18 9.13 3.27 -11.44
C GLY A 18 9.42 4.64 -10.84
N ALA A 19 9.36 5.64 -11.71
CA ALA A 19 9.60 7.03 -11.34
C ALA A 19 8.42 7.63 -10.57
N PHE A 20 8.68 8.61 -9.72
CA PHE A 20 7.65 9.27 -8.92
C PHE A 20 7.78 10.79 -8.89
N TYR A 21 6.65 11.42 -8.62
CA TYR A 21 6.57 12.88 -8.50
C TYR A 21 7.03 13.37 -7.13
N VAL A 22 7.85 14.42 -7.12
CA VAL A 22 8.27 15.14 -5.90
C VAL A 22 7.85 16.60 -6.01
N PRO A 23 7.02 17.13 -5.09
CA PRO A 23 6.61 18.54 -5.08
C PRO A 23 7.79 19.51 -4.96
N GLU A 24 7.58 20.74 -5.40
CA GLU A 24 8.54 21.82 -5.23
C GLU A 24 8.82 22.10 -3.75
N GLY A 25 10.11 22.32 -3.42
CA GLY A 25 10.56 22.53 -2.05
C GLY A 25 10.60 21.27 -1.19
N MET A 26 10.09 20.13 -1.68
CA MET A 26 10.16 18.85 -0.98
C MET A 26 11.35 18.03 -1.46
N LYS A 27 11.97 17.29 -0.55
CA LYS A 27 13.05 16.35 -0.88
C LYS A 27 12.47 14.97 -1.23
N ALA A 28 13.17 14.26 -2.13
CA ALA A 28 12.91 12.85 -2.37
C ALA A 28 13.12 12.04 -1.07
N PRO A 29 12.30 11.01 -0.81
CA PRO A 29 12.44 10.19 0.38
C PRO A 29 13.80 9.48 0.42
N ARG A 30 14.38 9.43 1.63
CA ARG A 30 15.64 8.76 1.91
C ARG A 30 15.54 7.98 3.21
N ASN A 31 16.29 6.89 3.31
CA ASN A 31 16.60 6.24 4.56
C ASN A 31 17.28 7.28 5.48
N LEU A 32 16.78 7.45 6.71
CA LEU A 32 17.29 8.47 7.64
C LEU A 32 18.55 8.01 8.36
N ASP A 33 18.88 6.73 8.33
CA ASP A 33 20.04 6.17 8.98
C ASP A 33 21.25 6.12 8.05
N THR A 34 21.04 5.71 6.79
CA THR A 34 22.11 5.56 5.79
C THR A 34 22.21 6.74 4.83
N GLY A 35 21.12 7.45 4.60
CA GLY A 35 21.02 8.53 3.62
C GLY A 35 20.73 8.05 2.19
N ASP A 36 20.57 6.75 1.98
CA ASP A 36 20.28 6.17 0.66
C ASP A 36 18.90 6.54 0.16
N PRO A 37 18.68 6.62 -1.16
CA PRO A 37 17.36 6.90 -1.71
C PRO A 37 16.40 5.74 -1.43
N LEU A 38 15.14 6.07 -1.09
CA LEU A 38 14.07 5.09 -1.03
C LEU A 38 13.42 4.92 -2.41
N TYR A 39 12.98 3.70 -2.69
CA TYR A 39 12.36 3.32 -3.94
C TYR A 39 10.83 3.35 -3.84
N LEU A 40 10.15 3.75 -4.91
CA LEU A 40 8.70 3.69 -4.96
C LEU A 40 8.24 2.24 -5.02
N LEU A 41 7.53 1.77 -4.00
CA LEU A 41 6.83 0.50 -4.03
C LEU A 41 5.52 0.63 -4.80
N ALA A 42 4.70 1.59 -4.40
CA ALA A 42 3.41 1.84 -5.02
C ALA A 42 2.99 3.30 -4.89
N GLN A 43 2.19 3.74 -5.84
CA GLN A 43 1.50 5.02 -5.83
C GLN A 43 0.03 4.82 -6.12
N LEU A 44 -0.84 5.46 -5.35
CA LEU A 44 -2.27 5.50 -5.57
C LEU A 44 -2.72 6.94 -5.82
N ASN A 45 -3.34 7.17 -6.97
CA ASN A 45 -4.00 8.43 -7.29
C ASN A 45 -5.48 8.33 -6.91
N PHE A 46 -5.88 9.02 -5.85
CA PHE A 46 -7.26 8.95 -5.36
C PHE A 46 -8.30 9.41 -6.39
N SER A 47 -7.93 10.28 -7.33
CA SER A 47 -8.82 10.68 -8.42
C SER A 47 -9.14 9.55 -9.41
N GLN A 48 -8.32 8.50 -9.43
CA GLN A 48 -8.50 7.31 -10.29
C GLN A 48 -9.14 6.14 -9.54
N LEU A 49 -9.35 6.29 -8.23
CA LEU A 49 -9.93 5.24 -7.40
C LEU A 49 -11.44 5.46 -7.24
N PRO A 50 -12.23 4.38 -7.11
CA PRO A 50 -13.58 4.50 -6.60
C PRO A 50 -13.60 5.20 -5.25
N GLN A 51 -14.55 6.11 -5.04
CA GLN A 51 -14.66 6.84 -3.78
C GLN A 51 -14.84 5.85 -2.60
N LEU A 52 -13.91 5.87 -1.67
CA LEU A 52 -13.93 5.06 -0.46
C LEU A 52 -14.27 5.94 0.75
N ARG A 53 -15.19 5.46 1.58
CA ARG A 53 -15.57 6.18 2.81
C ARG A 53 -14.36 6.35 3.74
N GLY A 54 -14.10 7.58 4.15
CA GLY A 54 -12.98 7.90 5.05
C GLY A 54 -11.65 8.16 4.34
N PHE A 55 -11.61 8.06 3.00
CA PHE A 55 -10.43 8.38 2.19
C PHE A 55 -10.64 9.68 1.40
N PRO A 56 -9.55 10.40 1.08
CA PRO A 56 -9.61 11.58 0.20
C PRO A 56 -10.18 11.21 -1.18
N ALA A 57 -10.80 12.20 -1.85
CA ALA A 57 -11.26 12.04 -3.24
C ALA A 57 -10.18 12.34 -4.28
N GLN A 58 -9.06 12.93 -3.89
CA GLN A 58 -7.96 13.35 -4.77
C GLN A 58 -6.61 13.28 -4.07
N GLY A 59 -5.54 13.47 -4.82
CA GLY A 59 -4.16 13.46 -4.32
C GLY A 59 -3.45 12.14 -4.56
N LEU A 60 -2.14 12.11 -4.28
CA LEU A 60 -1.30 10.92 -4.41
C LEU A 60 -0.92 10.38 -3.05
N LEU A 61 -1.12 9.10 -2.84
CA LEU A 61 -0.56 8.35 -1.73
C LEU A 61 0.60 7.51 -2.27
N GLN A 62 1.80 7.75 -1.74
CA GLN A 62 3.03 7.13 -2.18
C GLN A 62 3.63 6.30 -1.04
N PHE A 63 4.03 5.06 -1.37
CA PHE A 63 4.69 4.12 -0.47
C PHE A 63 6.12 3.90 -0.95
N PHE A 64 7.08 4.08 -0.06
CA PHE A 64 8.50 3.94 -0.35
C PHE A 64 9.14 2.92 0.58
N ILE A 65 10.05 2.14 0.04
CA ILE A 65 10.80 1.09 0.73
C ILE A 65 12.29 1.26 0.52
N ASP A 66 13.07 0.68 1.42
CA ASP A 66 14.50 0.57 1.28
C ASP A 66 14.84 -0.59 0.33
N GLY A 67 15.60 -0.33 -0.72
CA GLY A 67 16.06 -1.34 -1.66
C GLY A 67 17.45 -1.90 -1.33
N GLU A 68 18.10 -1.37 -0.30
CA GLU A 68 19.43 -1.84 0.15
C GLU A 68 19.31 -2.79 1.37
N ASP A 69 18.08 -3.09 1.78
CA ASP A 69 17.75 -3.98 2.90
C ASP A 69 16.79 -5.08 2.45
N THR A 70 17.10 -6.33 2.78
CA THR A 70 16.27 -7.51 2.46
C THR A 70 14.91 -7.52 3.18
N LEU A 71 14.74 -6.71 4.22
CA LEU A 71 13.47 -6.48 4.92
C LEU A 71 12.75 -5.23 4.44
N TYR A 72 13.27 -4.58 3.38
CA TYR A 72 12.68 -3.38 2.78
C TYR A 72 12.54 -2.20 3.74
N GLY A 73 13.39 -2.14 4.76
CA GLY A 73 13.37 -1.11 5.80
C GLY A 73 12.40 -1.39 6.95
N ALA A 74 11.86 -2.61 7.06
CA ALA A 74 10.98 -2.97 8.17
C ALA A 74 11.76 -3.09 9.49
N ASP A 75 11.34 -2.32 10.50
CA ASP A 75 11.83 -2.41 11.87
C ASP A 75 10.79 -3.16 12.71
N TYR A 76 11.08 -4.42 13.08
CA TYR A 76 10.15 -5.26 13.83
C TYR A 76 10.04 -4.85 15.32
N ASP A 77 11.05 -4.18 15.85
CA ASP A 77 11.03 -3.67 17.22
C ASP A 77 10.21 -2.37 17.31
N ASN A 78 10.20 -1.59 16.20
CA ASN A 78 9.43 -0.36 16.11
C ASN A 78 8.74 -0.22 14.74
N PRO A 79 7.70 -1.01 14.48
CA PRO A 79 7.06 -1.11 13.15
C PRO A 79 6.39 0.19 12.65
N GLN A 80 6.23 1.18 13.51
CA GLN A 80 5.72 2.50 13.13
C GLN A 80 6.84 3.49 12.74
N SER A 81 8.10 3.11 12.92
CA SER A 81 9.25 3.94 12.58
C SER A 81 9.39 4.05 11.05
N GLN A 82 9.18 5.24 10.52
CA GLN A 82 9.37 5.51 9.09
C GLN A 82 10.80 6.01 8.79
N ARG A 83 11.82 5.45 9.43
CA ARG A 83 13.21 5.83 9.18
C ARG A 83 13.74 5.26 7.86
N SER A 84 13.47 3.97 7.61
CA SER A 84 13.95 3.22 6.45
C SER A 84 12.83 2.87 5.45
N TRP A 85 11.61 3.31 5.68
CA TRP A 85 10.49 3.29 4.75
C TRP A 85 9.68 4.58 4.88
N ARG A 86 8.78 4.88 3.95
CA ARG A 86 7.98 6.11 4.02
C ARG A 86 6.63 5.94 3.37
N VAL A 87 5.58 6.44 4.04
CA VAL A 87 4.30 6.72 3.41
C VAL A 87 4.11 8.23 3.35
N ARG A 88 3.71 8.73 2.18
CA ARG A 88 3.51 10.17 1.95
C ARG A 88 2.21 10.41 1.20
N TYR A 89 1.41 11.31 1.70
CA TYR A 89 0.21 11.79 1.02
C TYR A 89 0.43 13.23 0.50
N LEU A 90 0.17 13.42 -0.79
CA LEU A 90 0.25 14.70 -1.49
C LEU A 90 -1.18 15.11 -1.88
N PRO A 91 -1.83 16.02 -1.13
CA PRO A 91 -3.24 16.36 -1.37
C PRO A 91 -3.47 17.11 -2.68
N ASN A 92 -2.48 17.88 -3.12
CA ASN A 92 -2.55 18.68 -4.33
C ASN A 92 -1.44 18.27 -5.29
N VAL A 93 -1.82 17.81 -6.47
CA VAL A 93 -0.90 17.49 -7.55
C VAL A 93 -1.22 18.44 -8.72
N PRO A 94 -0.35 19.42 -8.99
CA PRO A 94 -0.62 20.37 -10.06
C PRO A 94 -0.59 19.67 -11.43
N VAL A 95 -1.39 20.16 -12.38
CA VAL A 95 -1.40 19.67 -13.77
C VAL A 95 0.01 19.75 -14.38
N THR A 96 0.83 20.70 -13.93
CA THR A 96 2.23 20.87 -14.32
C THR A 96 3.18 19.80 -13.72
N ALA A 97 2.70 18.92 -12.85
CA ALA A 97 3.48 17.79 -12.33
C ALA A 97 3.97 16.83 -13.42
N LEU A 98 3.35 16.92 -14.61
CA LEU A 98 3.74 16.17 -15.79
C LEU A 98 5.06 16.66 -16.43
N HIS A 99 5.62 17.80 -15.98
CA HIS A 99 6.86 18.33 -16.52
C HIS A 99 8.10 17.80 -15.78
N ALA A 100 9.11 17.44 -16.55
CA ALA A 100 10.25 16.59 -16.22
C ALA A 100 11.12 16.94 -14.99
N ASN A 101 11.03 18.14 -14.43
CA ASN A 101 11.96 18.60 -13.38
C ASN A 101 11.62 18.11 -11.96
N ARG A 102 10.58 17.29 -11.79
CA ARG A 102 10.08 16.82 -10.51
C ARG A 102 9.88 15.30 -10.47
N VAL A 103 10.48 14.63 -11.44
CA VAL A 103 10.44 13.17 -11.55
C VAL A 103 11.73 12.61 -10.96
N VAL A 104 11.60 11.70 -10.02
CA VAL A 104 12.73 11.00 -9.40
C VAL A 104 12.58 9.51 -9.66
N LYS A 105 13.66 8.88 -10.14
CA LYS A 105 13.82 7.44 -10.24
C LYS A 105 15.19 7.11 -9.65
N PRO A 106 15.27 6.49 -8.47
CA PRO A 106 16.56 6.06 -7.92
C PRO A 106 17.24 5.08 -8.87
N ALA A 107 18.57 5.17 -8.93
CA ALA A 107 19.37 4.21 -9.71
C ALA A 107 19.38 2.85 -8.99
N TRP A 108 19.30 1.79 -9.77
CA TRP A 108 19.52 0.43 -9.29
C TRP A 108 21.02 0.12 -9.27
N HIS A 109 21.39 -0.70 -8.29
CA HIS A 109 22.72 -1.27 -8.13
C HIS A 109 22.58 -2.80 -8.09
N ASP A 110 23.67 -3.51 -8.26
CA ASP A 110 23.67 -4.98 -8.27
C ASP A 110 23.15 -5.58 -6.95
N ASP A 111 23.33 -4.86 -5.84
CA ASP A 111 22.90 -5.26 -4.51
C ASP A 111 21.47 -4.79 -4.15
N THR A 112 20.81 -4.00 -5.01
CA THR A 112 19.45 -3.51 -4.75
C THR A 112 18.44 -4.65 -4.81
N VAL A 113 17.70 -4.84 -3.72
CA VAL A 113 16.67 -5.86 -3.57
C VAL A 113 15.30 -5.17 -3.53
N LEU A 114 14.45 -5.43 -4.51
CA LEU A 114 13.07 -4.94 -4.53
C LEU A 114 12.11 -6.11 -4.79
N PRO A 115 10.84 -5.99 -4.42
CA PRO A 115 9.84 -7.03 -4.67
C PRO A 115 9.43 -7.12 -6.15
N PHE A 116 10.23 -6.56 -7.05
CA PHE A 116 10.07 -6.57 -8.49
C PHE A 116 11.23 -7.34 -9.11
N ASN A 117 10.94 -8.14 -10.14
CA ASN A 117 11.97 -8.91 -10.85
C ASN A 117 12.78 -8.08 -11.87
N ASP A 118 12.33 -6.86 -12.14
CA ASP A 118 12.88 -5.99 -13.16
C ASP A 118 13.02 -4.56 -12.60
N PRO A 119 14.23 -3.97 -12.67
CA PRO A 119 14.50 -2.60 -12.24
C PRO A 119 13.66 -1.54 -12.95
N ASP A 120 13.25 -1.83 -14.17
CA ASP A 120 12.43 -0.94 -14.96
C ASP A 120 10.93 -1.18 -14.79
N THR A 121 10.56 -2.04 -13.83
CA THR A 121 9.15 -2.29 -13.52
C THR A 121 8.44 -0.99 -13.18
N GLU A 122 7.52 -0.61 -14.04
CA GLU A 122 6.56 0.46 -13.84
C GLU A 122 5.23 -0.03 -14.40
N ARG A 123 4.31 -0.44 -13.52
CA ARG A 123 3.05 -1.06 -13.91
C ARG A 123 1.88 -0.21 -13.45
N ARG A 124 1.09 0.22 -14.40
CA ARG A 124 -0.14 0.94 -14.12
C ARG A 124 -1.13 0.07 -13.35
N LEU A 125 -1.82 0.68 -12.39
CA LEU A 125 -2.86 0.04 -11.60
C LEU A 125 -4.23 0.62 -11.93
N VAL A 126 -5.20 -0.26 -12.14
CA VAL A 126 -6.61 0.09 -12.28
C VAL A 126 -7.37 -0.43 -11.08
N ALA A 127 -8.23 0.42 -10.51
CA ALA A 127 -8.99 0.09 -9.32
C ALA A 127 -10.46 -0.15 -9.64
N GLN A 128 -11.02 -1.19 -9.06
CA GLN A 128 -12.45 -1.49 -9.11
C GLN A 128 -13.01 -1.60 -7.68
N ALA A 129 -14.17 -1.00 -7.45
CA ALA A 129 -14.89 -1.21 -6.20
C ALA A 129 -15.32 -2.68 -6.09
N GLY A 130 -15.19 -3.23 -4.91
CA GLY A 130 -15.56 -4.61 -4.65
C GLY A 130 -15.82 -4.83 -3.17
N LYS A 131 -16.39 -5.97 -2.84
CA LYS A 131 -16.49 -6.47 -1.47
C LYS A 131 -15.48 -7.60 -1.31
N GLN A 132 -14.81 -7.60 -0.18
CA GLN A 132 -13.93 -8.70 0.21
C GLN A 132 -14.44 -9.24 1.54
N THR A 133 -14.53 -10.57 1.61
CA THR A 133 -14.80 -11.25 2.88
C THR A 133 -13.58 -11.09 3.78
N ILE A 134 -13.81 -10.79 5.05
CA ILE A 134 -12.76 -10.74 6.06
C ILE A 134 -12.34 -12.19 6.34
N THR A 135 -11.06 -12.47 6.22
CA THR A 135 -10.48 -13.79 6.53
C THR A 135 -9.94 -13.83 7.95
N PRO A 136 -9.70 -15.02 8.53
CA PRO A 136 -9.13 -15.15 9.88
C PRO A 136 -7.77 -14.45 10.08
N THR A 137 -7.02 -14.21 8.99
CA THR A 137 -5.74 -13.50 9.02
C THR A 137 -5.87 -11.97 9.02
N ASP A 138 -7.08 -11.43 8.84
CA ASP A 138 -7.31 -9.99 8.91
C ASP A 138 -7.35 -9.55 10.39
N TYR A 139 -6.59 -8.52 10.76
CA TYR A 139 -6.54 -8.00 12.13
C TYR A 139 -7.90 -7.57 12.70
N ARG A 140 -8.89 -7.32 11.85
CA ARG A 140 -10.26 -6.94 12.24
C ARG A 140 -11.15 -8.15 12.44
N PHE A 141 -10.71 -9.36 12.05
CA PHE A 141 -11.54 -10.57 12.04
C PHE A 141 -12.13 -10.84 13.42
N GLU A 142 -11.29 -10.87 14.45
CA GLU A 142 -11.72 -11.16 15.81
C GLU A 142 -12.78 -10.19 16.34
N GLY A 143 -12.54 -8.88 16.15
CA GLY A 143 -13.52 -7.86 16.57
C GLY A 143 -14.84 -7.96 15.81
N ARG A 144 -14.81 -8.35 14.53
CA ARG A 144 -16.01 -8.56 13.73
C ARG A 144 -16.77 -9.82 14.15
N LEU A 145 -16.04 -10.90 14.37
CA LEU A 145 -16.59 -12.15 14.85
C LEU A 145 -17.30 -11.96 16.20
N GLN A 146 -16.66 -11.32 17.17
CA GLN A 146 -17.21 -10.99 18.46
C GLN A 146 -18.49 -10.14 18.33
N SER A 147 -18.47 -9.15 17.46
CA SER A 147 -19.65 -8.32 17.18
C SER A 147 -20.81 -9.12 16.59
N CYS A 148 -20.53 -10.05 15.69
CA CYS A 148 -21.56 -10.95 15.13
C CYS A 148 -22.11 -11.90 16.18
N VAL A 149 -21.22 -12.55 16.94
CA VAL A 149 -21.60 -13.50 18.01
C VAL A 149 -22.47 -12.82 19.06
N SER A 150 -22.17 -11.57 19.44
CA SER A 150 -22.96 -10.83 20.43
C SER A 150 -24.41 -10.53 19.99
N THR A 151 -24.74 -10.67 18.71
CA THR A 151 -26.10 -10.49 18.17
C THR A 151 -26.89 -11.80 18.06
N LEU A 152 -26.24 -12.95 18.32
CA LEU A 152 -26.90 -14.26 18.26
C LEU A 152 -27.83 -14.46 19.48
N ASN A 153 -28.88 -15.29 19.30
CA ASN A 153 -29.71 -15.74 20.40
C ASN A 153 -28.96 -16.84 21.23
N GLU A 154 -29.52 -17.25 22.37
CA GLU A 154 -28.86 -18.24 23.24
C GLU A 154 -28.60 -19.59 22.58
N TYR A 155 -29.49 -20.03 21.67
CA TYR A 155 -29.31 -21.29 20.96
C TYR A 155 -28.14 -21.20 19.95
N ASP A 156 -28.09 -20.14 19.17
CA ASP A 156 -27.03 -19.91 18.18
C ASP A 156 -25.69 -19.65 18.85
N HIS A 157 -25.66 -19.04 20.04
CA HIS A 157 -24.47 -18.90 20.87
C HIS A 157 -23.92 -20.28 21.34
N GLY A 158 -24.81 -21.20 21.70
CA GLY A 158 -24.45 -22.56 22.06
C GLY A 158 -23.78 -23.28 20.88
N PHE A 159 -24.44 -23.27 19.73
CA PHE A 159 -23.95 -23.89 18.52
C PHE A 159 -22.58 -23.28 18.10
N PHE A 160 -22.44 -21.97 18.13
CA PHE A 160 -21.19 -21.31 17.77
C PHE A 160 -20.04 -21.75 18.67
N ARG A 161 -20.24 -21.81 19.98
CA ARG A 161 -19.21 -22.26 20.95
C ARG A 161 -18.74 -23.70 20.71
N GLU A 162 -19.68 -24.59 20.38
CA GLU A 162 -19.37 -26.00 20.11
C GLU A 162 -18.60 -26.21 18.81
N HIS A 163 -18.81 -25.35 17.81
CA HIS A 163 -18.25 -25.50 16.45
C HIS A 163 -17.26 -24.39 16.08
N GLU A 164 -16.82 -23.58 17.04
CA GLU A 164 -15.98 -22.41 16.77
C GLU A 164 -14.72 -22.75 15.97
N ALA A 165 -14.05 -23.85 16.30
CA ALA A 165 -12.85 -24.29 15.61
C ALA A 165 -13.13 -24.64 14.15
N GLU A 166 -14.19 -25.40 13.88
CA GLU A 166 -14.59 -25.81 12.53
C GLU A 166 -15.03 -24.62 11.68
N ILE A 167 -15.73 -23.65 12.29
CA ILE A 167 -16.15 -22.41 11.61
C ILE A 167 -14.93 -21.59 11.25
N ARG A 168 -13.95 -21.43 12.13
CA ARG A 168 -12.70 -20.72 11.87
C ARG A 168 -11.91 -21.39 10.73
N ASP A 169 -11.77 -22.70 10.75
CA ASP A 169 -11.07 -23.45 9.71
C ASP A 169 -11.77 -23.36 8.35
N SER A 170 -13.11 -23.30 8.32
CA SER A 170 -13.86 -23.17 7.07
C SER A 170 -13.75 -21.77 6.41
N LEU A 171 -13.28 -20.78 7.17
CA LEU A 171 -13.09 -19.39 6.71
C LEU A 171 -11.63 -19.09 6.33
N ALA A 172 -10.70 -20.02 6.56
CA ALA A 172 -9.27 -19.90 6.25
C ALA A 172 -8.99 -20.33 4.80
#